data_658effe905d29b4d11dc34decbd03c7b
#
_entry.id   658effe905d29b4d11dc34decbd03c7b
#
_cell.length_a   1.000
_cell.length_b   1.000
_cell.length_c   1.000
_cell.angle_alpha   90.00
_cell.angle_beta   90.00
_cell.angle_gamma   90.00
#
_symmetry.space_group_name_H-M   'P 1'
#
loop_
_entity.id
_entity.type
_entity.pdbx_description
1 polymer ?
#
loop_
_entity_poly.entity_id
_entity_poly.type
_entity_poly.pdbx_seq_one_letter_code
_entity_poly.pdbx_strand_id
1 'polypeptide(L)'
;MVKKAHVTTSVNGDEYEYLCEPGQTLVDVLRNELELTGTKEGCSTGDCGACSVMLEGELVCSCLVLAVETDGKSVETIEGMAKGDDLHPLQRNFLELNGLQCGICTPGVLIAAKALLERNPNPTETETRFWLAGNLCRCTGYDKIVRSVMAAAEEMRGA
;
A
#
# COMPACT_ATOMS: atom_id res chain seq x y z
N MET A 1 27.07 -19.63 -7.43
CA MET A 1 26.69 -18.45 -6.62
C MET A 1 25.84 -17.56 -7.53
N VAL A 2 24.64 -17.22 -7.13
CA VAL A 2 23.81 -16.24 -7.86
C VAL A 2 24.45 -14.86 -7.69
N LYS A 3 24.62 -14.14 -8.78
CA LYS A 3 25.20 -12.79 -8.74
C LYS A 3 24.08 -11.84 -8.26
N LYS A 4 24.25 -11.24 -7.10
CA LYS A 4 23.35 -10.21 -6.60
C LYS A 4 23.45 -8.92 -7.42
N ALA A 5 22.33 -8.26 -7.64
CA ALA A 5 22.26 -6.93 -8.24
C ALA A 5 22.32 -5.87 -7.12
N HIS A 6 23.03 -4.77 -7.38
CA HIS A 6 22.97 -3.58 -6.56
C HIS A 6 21.83 -2.69 -7.10
N VAL A 7 20.99 -2.22 -6.21
CA VAL A 7 19.80 -1.41 -6.51
C VAL A 7 19.82 -0.19 -5.61
N THR A 8 19.55 0.98 -6.19
CA THR A 8 19.32 2.24 -5.48
C THR A 8 17.87 2.67 -5.76
N THR A 9 17.05 2.83 -4.74
CA THR A 9 15.64 3.21 -4.88
C THR A 9 15.26 4.24 -3.81
N SER A 10 14.31 5.12 -4.12
CA SER A 10 13.70 5.98 -3.11
C SER A 10 12.48 5.29 -2.51
N VAL A 11 12.43 5.13 -1.18
CA VAL A 11 11.25 4.60 -0.50
C VAL A 11 10.74 5.64 0.50
N ASN A 12 9.52 6.09 0.32
CA ASN A 12 8.87 7.13 1.13
C ASN A 12 9.65 8.47 1.17
N GLY A 13 10.45 8.74 0.11
CA GLY A 13 11.28 9.93 -0.01
C GLY A 13 12.71 9.78 0.51
N ASP A 14 13.04 8.68 1.16
CA ASP A 14 14.40 8.36 1.60
C ASP A 14 15.10 7.46 0.58
N GLU A 15 16.39 7.68 0.35
CA GLU A 15 17.20 6.84 -0.54
C GLU A 15 17.70 5.60 0.19
N TYR A 16 17.51 4.45 -0.44
CA TYR A 16 17.97 3.14 0.04
C TYR A 16 18.84 2.44 -1.00
N GLU A 17 19.91 1.83 -0.53
CA GLU A 17 20.77 0.95 -1.31
C GLU A 17 20.70 -0.47 -0.75
N TYR A 18 20.52 -1.46 -1.61
CA TYR A 18 20.48 -2.87 -1.20
C TYR A 18 21.02 -3.81 -2.28
N LEU A 19 21.34 -5.03 -1.86
CA LEU A 19 21.75 -6.12 -2.74
C LEU A 19 20.66 -7.16 -2.79
N CYS A 20 20.06 -7.42 -3.96
CA CYS A 20 19.02 -8.42 -4.13
C CYS A 20 19.40 -9.50 -5.15
N GLU A 21 18.79 -10.67 -5.00
CA GLU A 21 18.85 -11.70 -6.03
C GLU A 21 17.92 -11.32 -7.21
N PRO A 22 18.26 -11.71 -8.47
CA PRO A 22 17.45 -11.30 -9.64
C PRO A 22 15.96 -11.71 -9.58
N GLY A 23 15.64 -12.77 -8.85
CA GLY A 23 14.27 -13.26 -8.67
C GLY A 23 13.59 -12.80 -7.37
N GLN A 24 14.26 -11.98 -6.56
CA GLN A 24 13.70 -11.48 -5.30
C GLN A 24 12.63 -10.44 -5.58
N THR A 25 11.49 -10.54 -4.88
CA THR A 25 10.37 -9.61 -5.07
C THR A 25 10.56 -8.32 -4.29
N LEU A 26 9.86 -7.25 -4.71
CA LEU A 26 9.87 -5.98 -4.00
C LEU A 26 9.36 -6.14 -2.55
N VAL A 27 8.29 -6.93 -2.33
CA VAL A 27 7.78 -7.17 -0.96
C VAL A 27 8.82 -7.85 -0.06
N ASP A 28 9.62 -8.78 -0.61
CA ASP A 28 10.69 -9.43 0.15
C ASP A 28 11.75 -8.41 0.59
N VAL A 29 12.18 -7.53 -0.31
CA VAL A 29 13.17 -6.51 0.00
C VAL A 29 12.63 -5.50 1.01
N LEU A 30 11.43 -4.97 0.79
CA LEU A 30 10.80 -4.03 1.72
C LEU A 30 10.77 -4.59 3.15
N ARG A 31 10.37 -5.84 3.31
CA ARG A 31 10.17 -6.46 4.61
C ARG A 31 11.44 -6.99 5.27
N ASN A 32 12.34 -7.59 4.50
CA ASN A 32 13.45 -8.36 5.04
C ASN A 32 14.80 -7.62 4.97
N GLU A 33 14.99 -6.74 3.99
CA GLU A 33 16.24 -5.97 3.82
C GLU A 33 16.10 -4.55 4.39
N LEU A 34 14.95 -3.89 4.11
CA LEU A 34 14.69 -2.52 4.55
C LEU A 34 13.91 -2.44 5.87
N GLU A 35 13.47 -3.57 6.41
CA GLU A 35 12.69 -3.70 7.66
C GLU A 35 11.35 -2.92 7.66
N LEU A 36 10.86 -2.54 6.47
CA LEU A 36 9.56 -1.89 6.27
C LEU A 36 8.45 -2.96 6.27
N THR A 37 8.08 -3.42 7.45
CA THR A 37 7.18 -4.57 7.64
C THR A 37 5.69 -4.24 7.54
N GLY A 38 5.32 -2.99 7.33
CA GLY A 38 3.93 -2.54 7.17
C GLY A 38 3.27 -3.15 5.94
N THR A 39 3.95 -3.20 4.80
CA THR A 39 3.49 -3.94 3.62
C THR A 39 3.40 -5.42 3.95
N LYS A 40 2.22 -6.05 3.70
CA LYS A 40 1.95 -7.44 4.09
C LYS A 40 1.92 -8.36 2.89
N GLU A 41 2.42 -9.57 3.07
CA GLU A 41 2.32 -10.64 2.08
C GLU A 41 1.21 -11.62 2.49
N GLY A 42 0.16 -11.75 1.64
CA GLY A 42 -0.98 -12.62 1.93
C GLY A 42 -1.13 -13.81 0.97
N CYS A 43 -0.66 -13.71 -0.26
CA CYS A 43 -0.85 -14.77 -1.27
C CYS A 43 0.36 -15.05 -2.15
N SER A 44 1.27 -14.11 -2.37
CA SER A 44 2.43 -14.20 -3.28
C SER A 44 2.07 -14.44 -4.76
N THR A 45 0.79 -14.27 -5.13
CA THR A 45 0.24 -14.55 -6.47
C THR A 45 -0.44 -13.35 -7.11
N GLY A 46 -0.45 -12.18 -6.44
CA GLY A 46 -1.08 -10.96 -6.94
C GLY A 46 -2.59 -10.86 -6.70
N ASP A 47 -3.23 -11.87 -6.08
CA ASP A 47 -4.69 -11.94 -5.97
C ASP A 47 -5.26 -11.13 -4.80
N CYS A 48 -4.52 -11.03 -3.67
CA CYS A 48 -5.11 -10.52 -2.42
C CYS A 48 -4.91 -9.01 -2.17
N GLY A 49 -3.97 -8.36 -2.84
CA GLY A 49 -3.71 -6.93 -2.69
C GLY A 49 -3.13 -6.48 -1.33
N ALA A 50 -2.81 -7.40 -0.40
CA ALA A 50 -2.25 -7.04 0.90
C ALA A 50 -0.86 -6.39 0.78
N CYS A 51 -0.15 -6.68 -0.31
CA CYS A 51 1.18 -6.16 -0.64
C CYS A 51 1.14 -4.90 -1.53
N SER A 52 0.00 -4.25 -1.67
CA SER A 52 -0.14 -3.04 -2.51
C SER A 52 0.80 -1.93 -2.03
N VAL A 53 1.53 -1.35 -2.98
CA VAL A 53 2.40 -0.17 -2.84
C VAL A 53 2.22 0.74 -4.04
N MET A 54 2.68 1.98 -3.95
CA MET A 54 2.82 2.84 -5.14
C MET A 54 4.23 2.68 -5.69
N LEU A 55 4.35 2.46 -6.99
CA LEU A 55 5.61 2.46 -7.72
C LEU A 55 5.51 3.49 -8.84
N GLU A 56 6.33 4.54 -8.81
CA GLU A 56 6.26 5.65 -9.77
C GLU A 56 4.84 6.26 -9.89
N GLY A 57 4.11 6.34 -8.77
CA GLY A 57 2.74 6.85 -8.73
C GLY A 57 1.65 5.87 -9.20
N GLU A 58 2.01 4.64 -9.55
CA GLU A 58 1.07 3.60 -9.96
C GLU A 58 0.88 2.54 -8.87
N LEU A 59 -0.37 2.15 -8.63
CA LEU A 59 -0.71 1.10 -7.65
C LEU A 59 -0.33 -0.28 -8.18
N VAL A 60 0.57 -0.98 -7.48
CA VAL A 60 1.05 -2.30 -7.87
C VAL A 60 1.02 -3.30 -6.72
N CYS A 61 0.97 -4.60 -7.04
CA CYS A 61 1.20 -5.68 -6.10
C CYS A 61 2.70 -5.96 -5.99
N SER A 62 3.36 -5.55 -4.90
CA SER A 62 4.82 -5.69 -4.74
C SER A 62 5.33 -7.14 -4.74
N CYS A 63 4.46 -8.14 -4.54
CA CYS A 63 4.81 -9.55 -4.69
C CYS A 63 5.00 -9.98 -6.16
N LEU A 64 4.56 -9.17 -7.14
CA LEU A 64 4.73 -9.40 -8.57
C LEU A 64 5.77 -8.47 -9.22
N VAL A 65 6.35 -7.56 -8.47
CA VAL A 65 7.43 -6.66 -8.91
C VAL A 65 8.76 -7.25 -8.49
N LEU A 66 9.70 -7.38 -9.41
CA LEU A 66 11.07 -7.78 -9.07
C LEU A 66 11.82 -6.60 -8.44
N ALA A 67 12.53 -6.86 -7.36
CA ALA A 67 13.28 -5.82 -6.66
C ALA A 67 14.29 -5.09 -7.56
N VAL A 68 14.89 -5.81 -8.52
CA VAL A 68 15.81 -5.22 -9.51
C VAL A 68 15.15 -4.20 -10.44
N GLU A 69 13.82 -4.24 -10.60
CA GLU A 69 13.08 -3.31 -11.45
C GLU A 69 12.85 -1.95 -10.78
N THR A 70 13.16 -1.82 -9.49
CA THR A 70 12.99 -0.57 -8.74
C THR A 70 14.24 0.32 -8.74
N ASP A 71 15.30 -0.08 -9.44
CA ASP A 71 16.51 0.72 -9.56
C ASP A 71 16.21 2.08 -10.19
N GLY A 72 16.59 3.16 -9.50
CA GLY A 72 16.30 4.55 -9.88
C GLY A 72 14.84 4.97 -9.77
N LYS A 73 13.96 4.16 -9.16
CA LYS A 73 12.53 4.46 -9.06
C LYS A 73 12.12 4.86 -7.64
N SER A 74 10.91 5.43 -7.54
CA SER A 74 10.30 5.77 -6.27
C SER A 74 9.21 4.78 -5.88
N VAL A 75 9.20 4.41 -4.60
CA VAL A 75 8.23 3.51 -3.98
C VAL A 75 7.59 4.22 -2.79
N GLU A 76 6.26 4.18 -2.69
CA GLU A 76 5.57 4.62 -1.48
C GLU A 76 4.89 3.43 -0.82
N THR A 77 5.11 3.30 0.49
CA THR A 77 4.54 2.25 1.33
C THR A 77 3.66 2.86 2.43
N ILE A 78 3.02 2.00 3.22
CA ILE A 78 2.16 2.44 4.32
C ILE A 78 2.91 3.27 5.38
N GLU A 79 4.21 3.04 5.54
CA GLU A 79 5.05 3.77 6.48
C GLU A 79 5.18 5.26 6.12
N GLY A 80 5.13 5.59 4.83
CA GLY A 80 5.20 6.97 4.35
C GLY A 80 3.86 7.72 4.39
N MET A 81 2.77 7.07 4.78
CA MET A 81 1.43 7.66 4.71
C MET A 81 1.15 8.67 5.83
N ALA A 82 1.66 8.43 7.04
CA ALA A 82 1.60 9.37 8.15
C ALA A 82 2.79 10.34 8.13
N LYS A 83 2.62 11.54 8.66
CA LYS A 83 3.68 12.54 8.84
C LYS A 83 3.99 12.69 10.32
N GLY A 84 4.95 11.93 10.82
CA GLY A 84 5.19 11.83 12.26
C GLY A 84 3.96 11.28 12.98
N ASP A 85 3.45 12.01 13.97
CA ASP A 85 2.26 11.63 14.73
C ASP A 85 0.94 12.02 14.05
N ASP A 86 0.99 12.74 12.92
CA ASP A 86 -0.20 13.16 12.18
C ASP A 86 -0.62 12.09 11.17
N LEU A 87 -1.70 11.38 11.54
CA LEU A 87 -2.26 10.33 10.70
C LEU A 87 -2.93 10.92 9.46
N HIS A 88 -2.72 10.28 8.33
CA HIS A 88 -3.47 10.58 7.11
C HIS A 88 -4.99 10.40 7.36
N PRO A 89 -5.89 11.23 6.76
CA PRO A 89 -7.35 11.11 6.95
C PRO A 89 -7.88 9.68 6.77
N LEU A 90 -7.37 8.94 5.79
CA LEU A 90 -7.71 7.52 5.62
C LEU A 90 -7.37 6.68 6.86
N GLN A 91 -6.17 6.83 7.43
CA GLN A 91 -5.76 6.07 8.62
C GLN A 91 -6.63 6.42 9.82
N ARG A 92 -6.89 7.70 10.06
CA ARG A 92 -7.76 8.17 11.14
C ARG A 92 -9.17 7.62 11.01
N ASN A 93 -9.79 7.76 9.83
CA ASN A 93 -11.15 7.26 9.61
C ASN A 93 -11.25 5.72 9.72
N PHE A 94 -10.20 4.97 9.36
CA PHE A 94 -10.16 3.52 9.57
C PHE A 94 -10.16 3.15 11.06
N LEU A 95 -9.51 3.93 11.91
CA LEU A 95 -9.52 3.74 13.36
C LEU A 95 -10.88 4.12 13.95
N GLU A 96 -11.40 5.29 13.64
CA GLU A 96 -12.63 5.85 14.20
C GLU A 96 -13.88 5.04 13.80
N LEU A 97 -13.96 4.60 12.55
CA LEU A 97 -15.11 3.86 12.02
C LEU A 97 -14.90 2.33 12.07
N ASN A 98 -13.81 1.87 12.70
CA ASN A 98 -13.49 0.44 12.80
C ASN A 98 -13.39 -0.25 11.43
N GLY A 99 -12.74 0.38 10.46
CA GLY A 99 -12.47 -0.16 9.12
C GLY A 99 -11.47 -1.31 9.10
N LEU A 100 -10.97 -1.73 10.25
CA LEU A 100 -9.97 -2.79 10.40
C LEU A 100 -10.36 -3.77 11.53
N GLN A 101 -9.82 -4.98 11.46
CA GLN A 101 -9.89 -5.99 12.53
C GLN A 101 -8.51 -6.62 12.75
N CYS A 102 -8.14 -7.70 12.03
CA CYS A 102 -6.84 -8.35 12.21
C CYS A 102 -5.64 -7.53 11.71
N GLY A 103 -5.88 -6.54 10.82
CA GLY A 103 -4.84 -5.62 10.31
C GLY A 103 -4.04 -6.09 9.10
N ILE A 104 -4.16 -7.36 8.66
CA ILE A 104 -3.34 -7.90 7.55
C ILE A 104 -3.64 -7.22 6.21
N CYS A 105 -4.90 -7.02 5.85
CA CYS A 105 -5.25 -6.35 4.60
C CYS A 105 -5.13 -4.81 4.69
N THR A 106 -5.10 -4.26 5.90
CA THR A 106 -5.26 -2.82 6.15
C THR A 106 -4.22 -1.96 5.43
N PRO A 107 -2.91 -2.26 5.46
CA PRO A 107 -1.92 -1.46 4.73
C PRO A 107 -2.20 -1.40 3.22
N GLY A 108 -2.45 -2.55 2.60
CA GLY A 108 -2.74 -2.61 1.16
C GLY A 108 -4.04 -1.89 0.78
N VAL A 109 -5.08 -2.01 1.60
CA VAL A 109 -6.35 -1.28 1.40
C VAL A 109 -6.15 0.23 1.54
N LEU A 110 -5.36 0.69 2.52
CA LEU A 110 -5.07 2.12 2.72
C LEU A 110 -4.31 2.72 1.54
N ILE A 111 -3.28 2.04 1.03
CA ILE A 111 -2.54 2.46 -0.18
C ILE A 111 -3.46 2.48 -1.41
N ALA A 112 -4.28 1.44 -1.60
CA ALA A 112 -5.24 1.40 -2.71
C ALA A 112 -6.29 2.51 -2.60
N ALA A 113 -6.79 2.81 -1.39
CA ALA A 113 -7.72 3.90 -1.16
C ALA A 113 -7.06 5.27 -1.40
N LYS A 114 -5.79 5.46 -0.99
CA LYS A 114 -5.02 6.67 -1.30
C LYS A 114 -4.95 6.88 -2.81
N ALA A 115 -4.55 5.86 -3.57
CA ALA A 115 -4.48 5.90 -5.03
C ALA A 115 -5.84 6.23 -5.68
N LEU A 116 -6.95 5.73 -5.13
CA LEU A 116 -8.30 6.10 -5.57
C LEU A 116 -8.55 7.59 -5.38
N LEU A 117 -8.34 8.10 -4.15
CA LEU A 117 -8.68 9.48 -3.79
C LEU A 117 -7.79 10.52 -4.50
N GLU A 118 -6.55 10.16 -4.86
CA GLU A 118 -5.69 10.98 -5.70
C GLU A 118 -6.20 11.09 -7.14
N ARG A 119 -6.77 10.01 -7.69
CA ARG A 119 -7.36 9.98 -9.04
C ARG A 119 -8.78 10.55 -9.08
N ASN A 120 -9.58 10.27 -8.08
CA ASN A 120 -10.96 10.72 -7.94
C ASN A 120 -11.22 11.14 -6.49
N PRO A 121 -11.14 12.45 -6.18
CA PRO A 121 -11.36 12.95 -4.81
C PRO A 121 -12.81 12.81 -4.32
N ASN A 122 -13.76 12.52 -5.21
CA ASN A 122 -15.17 12.38 -4.88
C ASN A 122 -15.76 11.09 -5.45
N PRO A 123 -15.25 9.91 -5.03
CA PRO A 123 -15.75 8.66 -5.55
C PRO A 123 -17.17 8.38 -5.01
N THR A 124 -17.99 7.72 -5.81
CA THR A 124 -19.22 7.09 -5.32
C THR A 124 -18.91 5.83 -4.52
N GLU A 125 -19.87 5.36 -3.72
CA GLU A 125 -19.71 4.09 -3.01
C GLU A 125 -19.44 2.93 -3.98
N THR A 126 -20.13 2.90 -5.12
CA THR A 126 -19.93 1.86 -6.14
C THR A 126 -18.51 1.88 -6.72
N GLU A 127 -17.99 3.07 -7.05
CA GLU A 127 -16.61 3.21 -7.53
C GLU A 127 -15.60 2.78 -6.47
N THR A 128 -15.81 3.16 -5.21
CA THR A 128 -14.98 2.74 -4.09
C THR A 128 -14.95 1.22 -3.94
N ARG A 129 -16.12 0.58 -3.98
CA ARG A 129 -16.25 -0.90 -3.91
C ARG A 129 -15.55 -1.57 -5.09
N PHE A 130 -15.73 -1.06 -6.29
CA PHE A 130 -15.10 -1.59 -7.49
C PHE A 130 -13.57 -1.45 -7.45
N TRP A 131 -13.06 -0.28 -7.04
CA TRP A 131 -11.63 -0.05 -6.92
C TRP A 131 -10.95 -0.96 -5.90
N LEU A 132 -11.59 -1.17 -4.75
CA LEU A 132 -11.07 -2.01 -3.67
C LEU A 132 -11.33 -3.52 -3.89
N ALA A 133 -11.94 -3.93 -4.99
CA ALA A 133 -12.24 -5.34 -5.26
C ALA A 133 -10.99 -6.23 -5.34
N GLY A 134 -9.83 -5.65 -5.68
CA GLY A 134 -8.52 -6.32 -5.68
C GLY A 134 -7.86 -6.45 -4.30
N ASN A 135 -8.43 -5.86 -3.24
CA ASN A 135 -7.88 -5.89 -1.88
C ASN A 135 -8.78 -6.77 -0.99
N LEU A 136 -8.37 -8.02 -0.79
CA LEU A 136 -9.20 -9.00 -0.10
C LEU A 136 -9.14 -8.84 1.43
N CYS A 137 -10.31 -8.80 2.07
CA CYS A 137 -10.46 -8.83 3.51
C CYS A 137 -11.38 -9.96 3.95
N ARG A 138 -10.90 -10.86 4.83
CA ARG A 138 -11.70 -11.98 5.34
C ARG A 138 -12.51 -11.63 6.60
N CYS A 139 -12.21 -10.49 7.25
CA CYS A 139 -12.71 -10.19 8.59
C CYS A 139 -13.90 -9.22 8.59
N THR A 140 -13.83 -8.11 7.82
CA THR A 140 -14.69 -6.92 8.00
C THR A 140 -16.03 -6.98 7.26
N GLY A 141 -16.14 -7.80 6.21
CA GLY A 141 -17.29 -7.76 5.30
C GLY A 141 -17.34 -6.48 4.44
N TYR A 142 -16.25 -5.68 4.40
CA TYR A 142 -16.05 -4.47 3.58
C TYR A 142 -16.88 -3.24 3.92
N ASP A 143 -18.05 -3.35 4.51
CA ASP A 143 -18.93 -2.19 4.74
C ASP A 143 -18.23 -1.05 5.49
N LYS A 144 -17.57 -1.38 6.61
CA LYS A 144 -16.81 -0.38 7.40
C LYS A 144 -15.60 0.17 6.67
N ILE A 145 -14.92 -0.65 5.86
CA ILE A 145 -13.81 -0.21 5.01
C ILE A 145 -14.30 0.86 4.04
N VAL A 146 -15.36 0.58 3.30
CA VAL A 146 -15.94 1.51 2.31
C VAL A 146 -16.40 2.80 2.98
N ARG A 147 -17.10 2.71 4.12
CA ARG A 147 -17.50 3.91 4.91
C ARG A 147 -16.29 4.74 5.35
N SER A 148 -15.22 4.10 5.81
CA SER A 148 -13.99 4.80 6.21
C SER A 148 -13.34 5.56 5.04
N VAL A 149 -13.32 4.95 3.85
CA VAL A 149 -12.81 5.62 2.64
C VAL A 149 -13.69 6.79 2.23
N MET A 150 -15.02 6.61 2.25
CA MET A 150 -15.97 7.68 1.91
C MET A 150 -15.87 8.86 2.88
N ALA A 151 -15.76 8.59 4.19
CA ALA A 151 -15.60 9.63 5.21
C ALA A 151 -14.26 10.39 5.05
N ALA A 152 -13.17 9.67 4.77
CA ALA A 152 -11.88 10.29 4.48
C ALA A 152 -11.92 11.16 3.23
N ALA A 153 -12.62 10.71 2.18
CA ALA A 153 -12.82 11.50 0.96
C ALA A 153 -13.59 12.80 1.24
N GLU A 154 -14.62 12.75 2.07
CA GLU A 154 -15.39 13.94 2.47
C GLU A 154 -14.52 14.92 3.28
N GLU A 155 -13.78 14.42 4.26
CA GLU A 155 -12.85 15.20 5.08
C GLU A 155 -11.80 15.91 4.22
N MET A 156 -11.15 15.19 3.29
CA MET A 156 -10.09 15.72 2.42
C MET A 156 -10.60 16.79 1.45
N ARG A 157 -11.89 16.79 1.11
CA ARG A 157 -12.52 17.86 0.28
C ARG A 157 -12.90 19.10 1.06
N GLY A 158 -13.14 18.95 2.36
CA GLY A 158 -13.54 20.06 3.23
C GLY A 158 -12.40 20.77 3.92
N ALA A 159 -11.15 20.30 3.73
CA ALA A 159 -9.93 20.82 4.37
C ALA A 159 -9.29 21.95 3.58
#